data_07c487ac32a0e4498f1c25e72354eb74
#
_entry.id   07c487ac32a0e4498f1c25e72354eb74
#
_cell.length_a   1.000
_cell.length_b   1.000
_cell.length_c   1.000
_cell.angle_alpha   90.00
_cell.angle_beta   90.00
_cell.angle_gamma   90.00
#
_symmetry.space_group_name_H-M   'P 1'
#
loop_
_entity.id
_entity.type
_entity.pdbx_description
1 polymer ?
#
loop_
_entity_poly.entity_id
_entity_poly.type
_entity_poly.pdbx_seq_one_letter_code
_entity_poly.pdbx_strand_id
1 'polypeptide(L)'
;MRDEIKNLTIEAVIDKLSQKKFSAVELVKSCLKNIKEKESVLAAFLSVDEKLALQQAEIADQQIEQLTKDNLPELIGVPIAIKDNILVEGMPCTAGSKILKNYIAPYNATVIKKLSQAGAIIIGKTNLDEFAMGSSTENSAFQTTKNPIDLERVPGGSSGGSAAAVAGGEVICALGSETGGSIRQPASFCGIVGLKPTYGSVSRFGLIAFASSIDQIGPLTKTVSGAKRIFRAIRGIDSNDSTTKVFPENNKKTLSLKEIRVGIPREYFTGEVDKRVASLVKKVISQLEKEKVKMIEVSLPHTKYALPAYYIIAPSEASANLARYDGIRYGCPAKAETLSDLYFVRNLFIVGWIL
;
A
#
# COMPACT_ATOMS: atom_id res chain seq x y z
N MET A 1 -14.91 15.96 15.14
CA MET A 1 -14.00 15.40 14.10
C MET A 1 -13.11 14.23 14.57
N ARG A 2 -12.78 14.09 15.86
CA ARG A 2 -11.89 13.01 16.37
C ARG A 2 -12.33 11.59 15.99
N ASP A 3 -13.56 11.23 16.28
CA ASP A 3 -14.10 9.89 15.96
C ASP A 3 -14.60 9.77 14.51
N GLU A 4 -14.68 10.88 13.79
CA GLU A 4 -15.18 10.94 12.43
C GLU A 4 -14.15 10.43 11.41
N ILE A 5 -12.82 10.68 11.59
CA ILE A 5 -11.80 10.25 10.61
C ILE A 5 -11.82 8.73 10.43
N LYS A 6 -11.99 7.98 11.51
CA LYS A 6 -12.07 6.52 11.44
C LYS A 6 -13.19 6.04 10.52
N ASN A 7 -14.27 6.81 10.42
CA ASN A 7 -15.47 6.49 9.64
C ASN A 7 -15.56 7.24 8.31
N LEU A 8 -14.68 8.24 8.06
CA LEU A 8 -14.70 8.97 6.80
C LEU A 8 -14.15 8.10 5.65
N THR A 9 -14.91 8.06 4.56
CA THR A 9 -14.47 7.50 3.28
C THR A 9 -13.92 8.60 2.38
N ILE A 10 -13.23 8.24 1.31
CA ILE A 10 -12.73 9.22 0.31
C ILE A 10 -13.89 10.04 -0.27
N GLU A 11 -15.00 9.37 -0.60
CA GLU A 11 -16.18 10.01 -1.15
C GLU A 11 -16.78 11.03 -0.17
N ALA A 12 -16.90 10.64 1.11
CA ALA A 12 -17.42 11.51 2.15
C ALA A 12 -16.52 12.73 2.39
N VAL A 13 -15.19 12.56 2.29
CA VAL A 13 -14.24 13.67 2.38
C VAL A 13 -14.46 14.66 1.25
N ILE A 14 -14.45 14.19 -0.01
CA ILE A 14 -14.60 15.04 -1.18
C ILE A 14 -15.96 15.78 -1.16
N ASP A 15 -17.03 15.08 -0.82
CA ASP A 15 -18.35 15.68 -0.73
C ASP A 15 -18.42 16.76 0.36
N LYS A 16 -17.88 16.49 1.55
CA LYS A 16 -17.85 17.47 2.65
C LYS A 16 -16.95 18.67 2.36
N LEU A 17 -15.80 18.47 1.69
CA LEU A 17 -14.91 19.56 1.24
C LEU A 17 -15.63 20.42 0.20
N SER A 18 -16.28 19.82 -0.81
CA SER A 18 -17.04 20.55 -1.83
C SER A 18 -18.22 21.34 -1.25
N GLN A 19 -18.81 20.88 -0.14
CA GLN A 19 -19.86 21.57 0.60
C GLN A 19 -19.33 22.57 1.64
N LYS A 20 -17.99 22.74 1.74
CA LYS A 20 -17.34 23.61 2.72
C LYS A 20 -17.72 23.31 4.18
N LYS A 21 -18.03 22.03 4.50
CA LYS A 21 -18.33 21.60 5.88
C LYS A 21 -17.10 21.57 6.77
N PHE A 22 -15.94 21.42 6.20
CA PHE A 22 -14.61 21.62 6.78
C PHE A 22 -13.61 21.91 5.64
N SER A 23 -12.45 22.45 5.97
CA SER A 23 -11.36 22.68 5.03
C SER A 23 -10.41 21.48 4.95
N ALA A 24 -9.60 21.40 3.89
CA ALA A 24 -8.54 20.40 3.78
C ALA A 24 -7.49 20.60 4.91
N VAL A 25 -7.21 21.83 5.28
CA VAL A 25 -6.31 22.17 6.41
C VAL A 25 -6.86 21.61 7.72
N GLU A 26 -8.17 21.76 8.01
CA GLU A 26 -8.80 21.21 9.22
C GLU A 26 -8.74 19.68 9.23
N LEU A 27 -8.96 19.04 8.09
CA LEU A 27 -8.89 17.58 7.96
C LEU A 27 -7.46 17.08 8.19
N VAL A 28 -6.45 17.71 7.57
CA VAL A 28 -5.04 17.36 7.76
C VAL A 28 -4.62 17.55 9.21
N LYS A 29 -4.97 18.69 9.84
CA LYS A 29 -4.71 18.90 11.29
C LYS A 29 -5.34 17.81 12.15
N SER A 30 -6.52 17.34 11.79
CA SER A 30 -7.18 16.25 12.51
C SER A 30 -6.46 14.90 12.31
N CYS A 31 -5.95 14.61 11.10
CA CYS A 31 -5.11 13.43 10.84
C CYS A 31 -3.81 13.49 11.66
N LEU A 32 -3.08 14.61 11.59
CA LEU A 32 -1.82 14.82 12.32
C LEU A 32 -2.02 14.66 13.85
N LYS A 33 -3.12 15.17 14.36
CA LYS A 33 -3.49 15.00 15.77
C LYS A 33 -3.73 13.52 16.12
N ASN A 34 -4.49 12.80 15.28
CA ASN A 34 -4.75 11.38 15.50
C ASN A 34 -3.46 10.55 15.44
N ILE A 35 -2.56 10.86 14.50
CA ILE A 35 -1.24 10.24 14.44
C ILE A 35 -0.49 10.48 15.75
N LYS A 36 -0.35 11.72 16.18
CA LYS A 36 0.37 12.09 17.41
C LYS A 36 -0.17 11.38 18.66
N GLU A 37 -1.47 11.14 18.73
CA GLU A 37 -2.12 10.50 19.87
C GLU A 37 -2.02 8.97 19.84
N LYS A 38 -1.96 8.34 18.65
CA LYS A 38 -2.04 6.89 18.49
C LYS A 38 -0.71 6.22 18.15
N GLU A 39 0.24 6.97 17.59
CA GLU A 39 1.50 6.42 17.09
C GLU A 39 2.34 5.73 18.17
N SER A 40 2.27 6.21 19.42
CA SER A 40 2.93 5.54 20.56
C SER A 40 2.41 4.11 20.81
N VAL A 41 1.23 3.77 20.32
CA VAL A 41 0.60 2.46 20.45
C VAL A 41 0.63 1.69 19.12
N LEU A 42 0.26 2.33 18.01
CA LEU A 42 0.11 1.66 16.72
C LEU A 42 1.44 1.48 15.99
N ALA A 43 2.36 2.44 16.12
CA ALA A 43 3.65 2.43 15.43
C ALA A 43 3.52 2.20 13.91
N ALA A 44 2.56 2.93 13.28
CA ALA A 44 2.21 2.76 11.88
C ALA A 44 3.07 3.61 10.94
N PHE A 45 3.62 4.75 11.40
CA PHE A 45 4.43 5.67 10.61
C PHE A 45 5.92 5.59 10.97
N LEU A 46 6.79 5.69 9.97
CA LEU A 46 8.24 5.90 10.15
C LEU A 46 8.60 7.39 10.07
N SER A 47 7.86 8.17 9.31
CA SER A 47 8.02 9.63 9.25
C SER A 47 6.71 10.33 8.86
N VAL A 48 6.53 11.54 9.38
CA VAL A 48 5.41 12.43 9.05
C VAL A 48 6.00 13.78 8.67
N ASP A 49 5.52 14.36 7.56
CA ASP A 49 5.89 15.71 7.15
C ASP A 49 4.69 16.66 7.30
N GLU A 50 4.57 17.19 8.52
CA GLU A 50 3.49 18.11 8.89
C GLU A 50 3.50 19.38 8.02
N LYS A 51 4.70 19.93 7.73
CA LYS A 51 4.84 21.16 6.93
C LYS A 51 4.37 20.93 5.50
N LEU A 52 4.84 19.87 4.85
CA LEU A 52 4.44 19.52 3.48
C LEU A 52 2.93 19.25 3.41
N ALA A 53 2.39 18.48 4.36
CA ALA A 53 0.97 18.16 4.39
C ALA A 53 0.08 19.41 4.54
N LEU A 54 0.44 20.35 5.41
CA LEU A 54 -0.31 21.59 5.59
C LEU A 54 -0.21 22.50 4.35
N GLN A 55 0.96 22.63 3.74
CA GLN A 55 1.12 23.39 2.48
C GLN A 55 0.25 22.81 1.36
N GLN A 56 0.24 21.50 1.20
CA GLN A 56 -0.62 20.84 0.20
C GLN A 56 -2.12 21.03 0.53
N ALA A 57 -2.50 21.06 1.80
CA ALA A 57 -3.86 21.31 2.23
C ALA A 57 -4.32 22.75 1.91
N GLU A 58 -3.48 23.74 2.15
CA GLU A 58 -3.74 25.14 1.79
C GLU A 58 -3.94 25.31 0.28
N ILE A 59 -3.13 24.66 -0.54
CA ILE A 59 -3.29 24.64 -2.00
C ILE A 59 -4.64 23.98 -2.39
N ALA A 60 -5.00 22.86 -1.74
CA ALA A 60 -6.26 22.19 -2.00
C ALA A 60 -7.47 23.08 -1.64
N ASP A 61 -7.42 23.78 -0.51
CA ASP A 61 -8.49 24.72 -0.11
C ASP A 61 -8.65 25.87 -1.13
N GLN A 62 -7.53 26.44 -1.61
CA GLN A 62 -7.56 27.47 -2.66
C GLN A 62 -8.17 26.94 -3.96
N GLN A 63 -7.85 25.72 -4.38
CA GLN A 63 -8.44 25.08 -5.57
C GLN A 63 -9.94 24.83 -5.40
N ILE A 64 -10.37 24.41 -4.21
CA ILE A 64 -11.81 24.20 -3.90
C ILE A 64 -12.60 25.51 -3.95
N GLU A 65 -11.96 26.63 -3.61
CA GLU A 65 -12.61 27.96 -3.70
C GLU A 65 -12.73 28.46 -5.14
N GLN A 66 -11.75 28.18 -5.99
CA GLN A 66 -11.64 28.70 -7.34
C GLN A 66 -12.33 27.86 -8.41
N LEU A 67 -12.46 26.55 -8.20
CA LEU A 67 -12.97 25.59 -9.19
C LEU A 67 -14.44 25.22 -8.90
N THR A 68 -15.18 24.93 -9.95
CA THR A 68 -16.50 24.31 -9.83
C THR A 68 -16.37 22.84 -9.42
N LYS A 69 -17.40 22.27 -8.80
CA LYS A 69 -17.39 20.87 -8.34
C LYS A 69 -17.01 19.88 -9.44
N ASP A 70 -17.43 20.13 -10.67
CA ASP A 70 -17.18 19.24 -11.82
C ASP A 70 -15.72 19.31 -12.31
N ASN A 71 -14.99 20.35 -11.96
CA ASN A 71 -13.59 20.57 -12.35
C ASN A 71 -12.60 20.28 -11.23
N LEU A 72 -13.06 19.85 -10.05
CA LEU A 72 -12.19 19.49 -8.95
C LEU A 72 -11.39 18.21 -9.28
N PRO A 73 -10.09 18.16 -8.94
CA PRO A 73 -9.29 16.94 -9.04
C PRO A 73 -9.92 15.75 -8.28
N GLU A 74 -9.75 14.55 -8.80
CA GLU A 74 -10.46 13.34 -8.32
C GLU A 74 -10.21 13.01 -6.83
N LEU A 75 -9.07 13.42 -6.27
CA LEU A 75 -8.66 13.18 -4.89
C LEU A 75 -8.38 14.50 -4.13
N ILE A 76 -8.98 15.60 -4.56
CA ILE A 76 -8.74 16.91 -3.97
C ILE A 76 -8.90 16.90 -2.45
N GLY A 77 -7.85 17.33 -1.75
CA GLY A 77 -7.87 17.48 -0.30
C GLY A 77 -7.88 16.17 0.49
N VAL A 78 -7.69 15.00 -0.15
CA VAL A 78 -7.70 13.68 0.52
C VAL A 78 -6.34 13.36 1.14
N PRO A 79 -6.22 13.24 2.48
CA PRO A 79 -4.99 12.82 3.14
C PRO A 79 -4.66 11.34 2.87
N ILE A 80 -3.44 11.08 2.39
CA ILE A 80 -2.95 9.75 2.06
C ILE A 80 -1.59 9.47 2.69
N ALA A 81 -1.41 8.26 3.24
CA ALA A 81 -0.13 7.77 3.71
C ALA A 81 0.55 6.89 2.65
N ILE A 82 1.88 6.87 2.63
CA ILE A 82 2.67 6.21 1.60
C ILE A 82 3.61 5.18 2.25
N LYS A 83 3.52 3.91 1.84
CA LYS A 83 4.47 2.87 2.31
C LYS A 83 5.90 3.30 2.07
N ASP A 84 6.78 3.07 3.05
CA ASP A 84 8.14 3.63 3.06
C ASP A 84 9.14 2.95 2.11
N ASN A 85 8.66 2.19 1.17
CA ASN A 85 9.41 1.73 0.00
C ASN A 85 9.00 2.42 -1.32
N ILE A 86 8.12 3.44 -1.26
CA ILE A 86 7.70 4.26 -2.40
C ILE A 86 8.32 5.65 -2.23
N LEU A 87 9.08 6.12 -3.21
CA LEU A 87 9.79 7.38 -3.17
C LEU A 87 8.84 8.58 -3.22
N VAL A 88 8.98 9.46 -2.22
CA VAL A 88 8.38 10.80 -2.18
C VAL A 88 9.54 11.78 -2.08
N GLU A 89 9.71 12.65 -3.07
CA GLU A 89 10.81 13.60 -3.16
C GLU A 89 10.96 14.43 -1.88
N GLY A 90 12.20 14.53 -1.38
CA GLY A 90 12.52 15.25 -0.14
C GLY A 90 12.20 14.49 1.15
N MET A 91 11.50 13.37 1.11
CA MET A 91 11.19 12.56 2.28
C MET A 91 12.13 11.36 2.44
N PRO A 92 12.33 10.84 3.67
CA PRO A 92 13.00 9.56 3.89
C PRO A 92 12.33 8.42 3.12
N CYS A 93 13.14 7.48 2.63
CA CYS A 93 12.63 6.24 2.03
C CYS A 93 13.55 5.09 2.43
N THR A 94 13.25 4.48 3.57
CA THR A 94 14.14 3.53 4.24
C THR A 94 13.86 2.07 3.90
N ALA A 95 12.71 1.79 3.29
CA ALA A 95 12.20 0.43 3.09
C ALA A 95 12.18 -0.41 4.38
N GLY A 96 12.00 0.22 5.56
CA GLY A 96 12.05 -0.45 6.86
C GLY A 96 13.44 -0.92 7.29
N SER A 97 14.51 -0.48 6.61
CA SER A 97 15.89 -0.92 6.81
C SER A 97 16.80 0.18 7.34
N LYS A 98 17.66 -0.15 8.29
CA LYS A 98 18.73 0.75 8.75
C LYS A 98 19.79 1.03 7.67
N ILE A 99 19.90 0.18 6.65
CA ILE A 99 20.79 0.39 5.50
C ILE A 99 20.46 1.70 4.79
N LEU A 100 19.17 2.03 4.69
CA LEU A 100 18.66 3.24 4.03
C LEU A 100 18.22 4.34 5.03
N LYS A 101 18.60 4.24 6.31
CA LYS A 101 18.15 5.18 7.36
C LYS A 101 18.32 6.67 6.98
N ASN A 102 19.39 7.00 6.28
CA ASN A 102 19.71 8.38 5.90
C ASN A 102 19.37 8.70 4.44
N TYR A 103 18.71 7.78 3.74
CA TYR A 103 18.36 8.00 2.34
C TYR A 103 17.14 8.89 2.21
N ILE A 104 17.33 10.03 1.56
CA ILE A 104 16.25 10.96 1.18
C ILE A 104 15.97 10.76 -0.30
N ALA A 105 14.72 10.59 -0.66
CA ALA A 105 14.31 10.37 -2.04
C ALA A 105 14.58 11.62 -2.91
N PRO A 106 15.37 11.51 -4.00
CA PRO A 106 15.73 12.65 -4.86
C PRO A 106 14.68 12.96 -5.92
N TYR A 107 13.63 12.15 -6.04
CA TYR A 107 12.53 12.32 -6.99
C TYR A 107 11.28 11.58 -6.53
N ASN A 108 10.14 11.97 -7.09
CA ASN A 108 8.87 11.31 -6.85
C ASN A 108 8.69 10.05 -7.70
N ALA A 109 8.20 8.97 -7.10
CA ALA A 109 7.63 7.85 -7.84
C ALA A 109 6.50 8.33 -8.76
N THR A 110 6.27 7.63 -9.87
CA THR A 110 5.20 8.00 -10.81
C THR A 110 3.83 8.04 -10.14
N VAL A 111 3.55 7.10 -9.24
CA VAL A 111 2.28 7.08 -8.49
C VAL A 111 2.11 8.33 -7.61
N ILE A 112 3.20 8.87 -7.07
CA ILE A 112 3.19 10.10 -6.26
C ILE A 112 2.90 11.33 -7.12
N LYS A 113 3.54 11.44 -8.29
CA LYS A 113 3.24 12.52 -9.25
C LYS A 113 1.76 12.51 -9.64
N LYS A 114 1.21 11.32 -9.93
CA LYS A 114 -0.20 11.15 -10.30
C LYS A 114 -1.16 11.47 -9.14
N LEU A 115 -0.82 11.07 -7.91
CA LEU A 115 -1.61 11.42 -6.72
C LEU A 115 -1.63 12.93 -6.48
N SER A 116 -0.47 13.60 -6.60
CA SER A 116 -0.39 15.07 -6.46
C SER A 116 -1.21 15.78 -7.54
N GLN A 117 -1.15 15.31 -8.79
CA GLN A 117 -1.98 15.83 -9.88
C GLN A 117 -3.48 15.62 -9.63
N ALA A 118 -3.85 14.53 -8.96
CA ALA A 118 -5.22 14.26 -8.54
C ALA A 118 -5.64 15.04 -7.27
N GLY A 119 -4.75 15.86 -6.69
CA GLY A 119 -5.03 16.70 -5.52
C GLY A 119 -4.95 16.01 -4.17
N ALA A 120 -4.38 14.80 -4.08
CA ALA A 120 -4.16 14.11 -2.81
C ALA A 120 -3.06 14.79 -1.97
N ILE A 121 -3.19 14.72 -0.64
CA ILE A 121 -2.28 15.31 0.33
C ILE A 121 -1.45 14.23 0.99
N ILE A 122 -0.13 14.26 0.82
CA ILE A 122 0.78 13.28 1.42
C ILE A 122 1.04 13.65 2.88
N ILE A 123 0.73 12.71 3.79
CA ILE A 123 0.90 12.92 5.24
C ILE A 123 2.27 12.43 5.72
N GLY A 124 2.69 11.26 5.24
CA GLY A 124 3.91 10.63 5.75
C GLY A 124 4.16 9.25 5.17
N LYS A 125 5.22 8.62 5.70
CA LYS A 125 5.72 7.31 5.27
C LYS A 125 5.40 6.26 6.32
N THR A 126 4.75 5.17 5.90
CA THR A 126 4.29 4.11 6.80
C THR A 126 5.27 2.96 6.90
N ASN A 127 5.29 2.34 8.08
CA ASN A 127 6.12 1.20 8.42
C ASN A 127 5.80 -0.04 7.55
N LEU A 128 6.79 -0.93 7.42
CA LEU A 128 6.69 -2.15 6.62
C LEU A 128 7.72 -3.18 7.11
N ASP A 129 7.55 -4.45 6.75
CA ASP A 129 8.63 -5.43 6.87
C ASP A 129 9.82 -5.00 6.01
N GLU A 130 11.04 -5.18 6.49
CA GLU A 130 12.29 -4.74 5.86
C GLU A 130 12.38 -5.19 4.40
N PHE A 131 12.60 -4.23 3.48
CA PHE A 131 12.57 -4.43 2.01
C PHE A 131 11.32 -5.13 1.48
N ALA A 132 10.19 -4.97 2.17
CA ALA A 132 8.92 -5.64 1.88
C ALA A 132 8.96 -7.18 1.99
N MET A 133 9.98 -7.73 2.66
CA MET A 133 10.19 -9.17 2.89
C MET A 133 9.60 -9.59 4.23
N GLY A 134 8.31 -9.88 4.25
CA GLY A 134 7.60 -10.31 5.45
C GLY A 134 6.09 -10.26 5.29
N SER A 135 5.38 -10.69 6.31
CA SER A 135 3.92 -10.80 6.33
C SER A 135 3.29 -10.39 7.67
N SER A 136 4.05 -9.70 8.54
CA SER A 136 3.59 -9.32 9.87
C SER A 136 3.88 -7.87 10.25
N THR A 137 4.83 -7.21 9.59
CA THR A 137 5.38 -5.88 9.92
C THR A 137 6.10 -5.87 11.28
N GLU A 138 6.57 -7.05 11.72
CA GLU A 138 7.48 -7.22 12.85
C GLU A 138 8.94 -7.11 12.43
N ASN A 139 9.25 -7.40 11.15
CA ASN A 139 10.60 -7.42 10.60
C ASN A 139 11.12 -6.01 10.22
N SER A 140 10.43 -4.95 10.58
CA SER A 140 10.97 -3.60 10.44
C SER A 140 12.17 -3.38 11.35
N ALA A 141 13.23 -2.77 10.84
CA ALA A 141 14.41 -2.44 11.62
C ALA A 141 14.20 -1.24 12.59
N PHE A 142 13.02 -0.61 12.56
CA PHE A 142 12.71 0.58 13.34
C PHE A 142 11.73 0.29 14.48
N GLN A 143 10.60 -0.33 14.18
CA GLN A 143 9.53 -0.55 15.15
C GLN A 143 8.56 -1.65 14.69
N THR A 144 7.82 -2.23 15.63
CA THR A 144 6.77 -3.22 15.34
C THR A 144 5.41 -2.53 15.31
N THR A 145 4.72 -2.60 14.17
CA THR A 145 3.37 -2.06 14.05
C THR A 145 2.33 -2.98 14.69
N LYS A 146 1.35 -2.41 15.38
CA LYS A 146 0.24 -3.12 16.02
C LYS A 146 -1.02 -3.10 15.17
N ASN A 147 -1.86 -4.13 15.31
CA ASN A 147 -3.16 -4.16 14.68
C ASN A 147 -4.16 -3.29 15.47
N PRO A 148 -4.79 -2.28 14.87
CA PRO A 148 -5.72 -1.39 15.59
C PRO A 148 -7.04 -2.06 16.02
N ILE A 149 -7.33 -3.28 15.54
CA ILE A 149 -8.50 -4.05 15.94
C ILE A 149 -8.21 -4.84 17.22
N ASP A 150 -6.96 -5.34 17.35
CA ASP A 150 -6.48 -6.12 18.51
C ASP A 150 -4.97 -5.85 18.65
N LEU A 151 -4.60 -5.05 19.64
CA LEU A 151 -3.23 -4.57 19.86
C LEU A 151 -2.24 -5.69 20.22
N GLU A 152 -2.73 -6.87 20.60
CA GLU A 152 -1.90 -8.04 20.87
C GLU A 152 -1.60 -8.85 19.59
N ARG A 153 -2.10 -8.38 18.43
CA ARG A 153 -1.92 -9.04 17.15
C ARG A 153 -1.16 -8.16 16.16
N VAL A 154 -0.58 -8.82 15.18
CA VAL A 154 0.09 -8.16 14.05
C VAL A 154 -0.94 -7.60 13.06
N PRO A 155 -0.64 -6.48 12.37
CA PRO A 155 -1.51 -5.92 11.34
C PRO A 155 -1.45 -6.71 10.03
N GLY A 156 -0.56 -7.71 9.96
CA GLY A 156 -0.13 -8.31 8.70
C GLY A 156 0.97 -7.49 8.02
N GLY A 157 1.39 -7.93 6.84
CA GLY A 157 2.49 -7.30 6.09
C GLY A 157 2.62 -7.79 4.64
N SER A 158 3.55 -7.16 3.96
CA SER A 158 4.52 -6.16 4.40
C SER A 158 3.98 -4.72 4.49
N SER A 159 2.77 -4.40 4.03
CA SER A 159 2.18 -3.06 4.14
C SER A 159 1.36 -2.88 5.43
N GLY A 160 1.84 -3.42 6.58
CA GLY A 160 1.09 -3.39 7.83
C GLY A 160 0.92 -1.98 8.41
N GLY A 161 1.94 -1.12 8.31
CA GLY A 161 1.82 0.28 8.73
C GLY A 161 0.74 1.03 7.93
N SER A 162 0.69 0.83 6.60
CA SER A 162 -0.36 1.42 5.75
C SER A 162 -1.76 0.93 6.14
N ALA A 163 -1.91 -0.37 6.42
CA ALA A 163 -3.19 -0.94 6.83
C ALA A 163 -3.61 -0.45 8.23
N ALA A 164 -2.68 -0.44 9.18
CA ALA A 164 -2.93 0.01 10.54
C ALA A 164 -3.31 1.50 10.60
N ALA A 165 -2.61 2.36 9.85
CA ALA A 165 -2.91 3.79 9.77
C ALA A 165 -4.34 4.07 9.29
N VAL A 166 -4.80 3.35 8.25
CA VAL A 166 -6.16 3.50 7.72
C VAL A 166 -7.21 2.93 8.69
N ALA A 167 -7.01 1.72 9.19
CA ALA A 167 -7.94 1.06 10.10
C ALA A 167 -8.02 1.76 11.47
N GLY A 168 -6.88 2.28 11.96
CA GLY A 168 -6.77 3.07 13.19
C GLY A 168 -7.38 4.47 13.08
N GLY A 169 -7.68 4.94 11.85
CA GLY A 169 -8.22 6.27 11.60
C GLY A 169 -7.19 7.38 11.78
N GLU A 170 -5.93 7.12 11.50
CA GLU A 170 -4.87 8.11 11.44
C GLU A 170 -4.90 8.87 10.10
N VAL A 171 -5.29 8.18 9.03
CA VAL A 171 -5.47 8.75 7.69
C VAL A 171 -6.72 8.20 7.02
N ILE A 172 -7.11 8.81 5.90
CA ILE A 172 -8.28 8.39 5.11
C ILE A 172 -7.97 7.14 4.28
N CYS A 173 -6.79 7.09 3.67
CA CYS A 173 -6.34 6.02 2.79
C CYS A 173 -4.82 5.94 2.76
N ALA A 174 -4.28 4.87 2.17
CA ALA A 174 -2.84 4.70 2.00
C ALA A 174 -2.48 3.99 0.69
N LEU A 175 -1.22 4.12 0.25
CA LEU A 175 -0.62 3.23 -0.72
C LEU A 175 0.22 2.17 -0.02
N GLY A 176 0.16 0.96 -0.56
CA GLY A 176 1.05 -0.14 -0.24
C GLY A 176 1.72 -0.72 -1.48
N SER A 177 2.54 -1.74 -1.29
CA SER A 177 3.11 -2.56 -2.36
C SER A 177 2.87 -4.04 -2.06
N GLU A 178 2.68 -4.82 -3.10
CA GLU A 178 2.44 -6.26 -2.99
C GLU A 178 3.28 -7.04 -3.99
N THR A 179 3.91 -8.08 -3.49
CA THR A 179 4.64 -9.10 -4.25
C THR A 179 3.88 -10.43 -4.18
N GLY A 180 3.47 -10.85 -2.98
CA GLY A 180 2.77 -12.13 -2.74
C GLY A 180 1.63 -12.05 -1.72
N GLY A 181 1.03 -10.87 -1.48
CA GLY A 181 -0.06 -10.71 -0.50
C GLY A 181 0.03 -9.43 0.32
N SER A 182 1.10 -8.66 0.18
CA SER A 182 1.49 -7.57 1.08
C SER A 182 0.60 -6.31 1.08
N ILE A 183 -0.48 -6.28 0.31
CA ILE A 183 -1.59 -5.32 0.39
C ILE A 183 -2.84 -6.01 0.92
N ARG A 184 -3.23 -7.13 0.29
CA ARG A 184 -4.50 -7.81 0.56
C ARG A 184 -4.52 -8.48 1.94
N GLN A 185 -3.42 -9.09 2.35
CA GLN A 185 -3.33 -9.79 3.63
C GLN A 185 -3.42 -8.78 4.81
N PRO A 186 -2.59 -7.70 4.90
CA PRO A 186 -2.74 -6.74 5.98
C PRO A 186 -4.09 -5.99 5.92
N ALA A 187 -4.65 -5.73 4.74
CA ALA A 187 -6.00 -5.19 4.62
C ALA A 187 -7.05 -6.10 5.25
N SER A 188 -6.95 -7.42 5.01
CA SER A 188 -7.83 -8.42 5.61
C SER A 188 -7.68 -8.48 7.14
N PHE A 189 -6.46 -8.44 7.66
CA PHE A 189 -6.20 -8.50 9.11
C PHE A 189 -6.66 -7.25 9.85
N CYS A 190 -6.61 -6.09 9.18
CA CYS A 190 -7.06 -4.82 9.74
C CYS A 190 -8.51 -4.46 9.38
N GLY A 191 -9.26 -5.34 8.68
CA GLY A 191 -10.67 -5.13 8.36
C GLY A 191 -10.95 -3.97 7.39
N ILE A 192 -10.06 -3.74 6.42
CA ILE A 192 -10.18 -2.70 5.39
C ILE A 192 -10.10 -3.32 3.98
N VAL A 193 -10.23 -2.49 2.95
CA VAL A 193 -10.13 -2.91 1.54
C VAL A 193 -8.71 -2.69 1.02
N GLY A 194 -8.08 -3.77 0.54
CA GLY A 194 -6.82 -3.73 -0.18
C GLY A 194 -6.99 -4.19 -1.63
N LEU A 195 -6.55 -3.39 -2.58
CA LEU A 195 -6.58 -3.73 -4.00
C LEU A 195 -5.16 -3.96 -4.53
N LYS A 196 -4.89 -5.18 -4.98
CA LYS A 196 -3.72 -5.45 -5.82
C LYS A 196 -4.12 -5.35 -7.30
N PRO A 197 -3.69 -4.31 -8.00
CA PRO A 197 -3.98 -4.18 -9.42
C PRO A 197 -3.33 -5.28 -10.26
N THR A 198 -3.79 -5.44 -11.50
CA THR A 198 -3.13 -6.28 -12.50
C THR A 198 -1.70 -5.75 -12.74
N TYR A 199 -0.73 -6.66 -12.80
CA TYR A 199 0.67 -6.32 -13.08
C TYR A 199 0.81 -5.49 -14.36
N GLY A 200 1.58 -4.40 -14.28
CA GLY A 200 1.77 -3.46 -15.37
C GLY A 200 0.63 -2.45 -15.55
N SER A 201 -0.43 -2.47 -14.72
CA SER A 201 -1.47 -1.42 -14.76
C SER A 201 -1.09 -0.15 -14.00
N VAL A 202 -0.15 -0.25 -13.06
CA VAL A 202 0.40 0.84 -12.28
C VAL A 202 1.93 0.78 -12.36
N SER A 203 2.56 1.92 -12.61
CA SER A 203 4.01 2.02 -12.70
C SER A 203 4.69 1.67 -11.37
N ARG A 204 5.84 0.99 -11.48
CA ARG A 204 6.75 0.69 -10.36
C ARG A 204 7.94 1.66 -10.31
N PHE A 205 8.01 2.65 -11.21
CA PHE A 205 9.08 3.65 -11.18
C PHE A 205 9.04 4.42 -9.85
N GLY A 206 10.15 4.38 -9.12
CA GLY A 206 10.27 4.94 -7.77
C GLY A 206 9.76 4.03 -6.65
N LEU A 207 9.51 2.73 -6.92
CA LEU A 207 9.34 1.69 -5.92
C LEU A 207 10.67 1.00 -5.65
N ILE A 208 11.09 0.89 -4.39
CA ILE A 208 12.21 0.03 -4.00
C ILE A 208 11.77 -1.42 -4.24
N ALA A 209 12.48 -2.11 -5.14
CA ALA A 209 12.08 -3.42 -5.62
C ALA A 209 12.38 -4.53 -4.60
N PHE A 210 11.39 -5.40 -4.37
CA PHE A 210 11.59 -6.72 -3.79
C PHE A 210 11.78 -7.75 -4.91
N ALA A 211 10.72 -8.07 -5.65
CA ALA A 211 10.77 -8.97 -6.81
C ALA A 211 10.10 -8.28 -8.01
N SER A 212 10.93 -7.71 -8.89
CA SER A 212 10.50 -6.80 -9.95
C SER A 212 9.47 -7.40 -10.90
N SER A 213 9.49 -8.73 -11.12
CA SER A 213 8.55 -9.41 -12.02
C SER A 213 7.14 -9.56 -11.44
N ILE A 214 6.97 -9.36 -10.13
CA ILE A 214 5.70 -9.57 -9.44
C ILE A 214 5.31 -8.44 -8.47
N ASP A 215 6.17 -7.43 -8.27
CA ASP A 215 5.84 -6.26 -7.44
C ASP A 215 4.76 -5.39 -8.08
N GLN A 216 3.82 -4.90 -7.28
CA GLN A 216 2.77 -3.99 -7.72
C GLN A 216 2.38 -3.02 -6.60
N ILE A 217 2.21 -1.74 -6.94
CA ILE A 217 1.67 -0.73 -6.02
C ILE A 217 0.14 -0.75 -6.09
N GLY A 218 -0.52 -0.58 -4.94
CA GLY A 218 -1.97 -0.49 -4.87
C GLY A 218 -2.50 0.15 -3.60
N PRO A 219 -3.78 0.53 -3.59
CA PRO A 219 -4.41 1.26 -2.50
C PRO A 219 -4.88 0.37 -1.35
N LEU A 220 -4.87 0.97 -0.14
CA LEU A 220 -5.55 0.49 1.06
C LEU A 220 -6.56 1.57 1.49
N THR A 221 -7.83 1.19 1.63
CA THR A 221 -8.95 2.12 1.85
C THR A 221 -10.05 1.48 2.69
N LYS A 222 -11.03 2.27 3.12
CA LYS A 222 -12.18 1.76 3.88
C LYS A 222 -13.28 1.19 3.00
N THR A 223 -13.31 1.55 1.70
CA THR A 223 -14.36 1.15 0.76
C THR A 223 -13.80 0.70 -0.59
N VAL A 224 -14.53 -0.15 -1.29
CA VAL A 224 -14.18 -0.58 -2.67
C VAL A 224 -14.22 0.61 -3.64
N SER A 225 -15.16 1.55 -3.46
CA SER A 225 -15.25 2.76 -4.27
C SER A 225 -14.01 3.64 -4.10
N GLY A 226 -13.52 3.81 -2.86
CA GLY A 226 -12.29 4.53 -2.57
C GLY A 226 -11.07 3.86 -3.22
N ALA A 227 -10.96 2.53 -3.14
CA ALA A 227 -9.89 1.78 -3.80
C ALA A 227 -9.91 1.96 -5.32
N LYS A 228 -11.11 1.91 -5.94
CA LYS A 228 -11.31 2.16 -7.36
C LYS A 228 -10.89 3.58 -7.75
N ARG A 229 -11.19 4.58 -6.94
CA ARG A 229 -10.85 5.98 -7.18
C ARG A 229 -9.33 6.19 -7.17
N ILE A 230 -8.63 5.72 -6.14
CA ILE A 230 -7.16 5.81 -6.09
C ILE A 230 -6.55 5.04 -7.27
N PHE A 231 -7.03 3.82 -7.55
CA PHE A 231 -6.51 3.03 -8.67
C PHE A 231 -6.64 3.78 -10.01
N ARG A 232 -7.77 4.44 -10.25
CA ARG A 232 -7.96 5.26 -11.47
C ARG A 232 -6.94 6.40 -11.54
N ALA A 233 -6.68 7.08 -10.43
CA ALA A 233 -5.72 8.17 -10.38
C ALA A 233 -4.28 7.70 -10.67
N ILE A 234 -3.87 6.52 -10.19
CA ILE A 234 -2.46 6.07 -10.29
C ILE A 234 -2.16 5.16 -11.50
N ARG A 235 -3.17 4.60 -12.18
CA ARG A 235 -2.99 3.68 -13.31
C ARG A 235 -2.48 4.37 -14.59
N GLY A 236 -2.01 3.57 -15.53
CA GLY A 236 -1.69 3.98 -16.91
C GLY A 236 -0.23 3.79 -17.27
N ILE A 237 0.09 4.10 -18.54
CA ILE A 237 1.44 3.96 -19.09
C ILE A 237 2.39 4.95 -18.42
N ASP A 238 3.63 4.49 -18.27
CA ASP A 238 4.76 5.28 -17.82
C ASP A 238 6.00 4.94 -18.66
N SER A 239 6.60 5.94 -19.31
CA SER A 239 7.83 5.77 -20.08
C SER A 239 9.04 5.34 -19.24
N ASN A 240 8.98 5.52 -17.90
CA ASN A 240 10.03 5.10 -16.98
C ASN A 240 9.86 3.64 -16.50
N ASP A 241 8.76 2.98 -16.82
CA ASP A 241 8.52 1.55 -16.51
C ASP A 241 7.99 0.82 -17.75
N SER A 242 8.89 0.13 -18.44
CA SER A 242 8.60 -0.60 -19.68
C SER A 242 7.57 -1.74 -19.52
N THR A 243 7.25 -2.13 -18.28
CA THR A 243 6.23 -3.16 -18.01
C THR A 243 4.82 -2.61 -17.99
N THR A 244 4.66 -1.28 -17.98
CA THR A 244 3.33 -0.69 -17.99
C THR A 244 2.63 -0.89 -19.33
N LYS A 245 1.33 -1.20 -19.28
CA LYS A 245 0.52 -1.51 -20.45
C LYS A 245 -0.79 -0.73 -20.45
N VAL A 246 -1.30 -0.47 -21.64
CA VAL A 246 -2.69 -0.02 -21.80
C VAL A 246 -3.61 -1.19 -21.51
N PHE A 247 -4.45 -1.03 -20.52
CA PHE A 247 -5.58 -1.94 -20.32
C PHE A 247 -6.81 -1.25 -20.94
N PRO A 248 -7.48 -1.90 -21.92
CA PRO A 248 -8.64 -1.31 -22.54
C PRO A 248 -9.69 -0.98 -21.48
N GLU A 249 -10.25 0.21 -21.55
CA GLU A 249 -11.41 0.54 -20.74
C GLU A 249 -12.53 -0.43 -21.12
N ASN A 250 -13.01 -1.16 -20.13
CA ASN A 250 -14.10 -2.07 -20.33
C ASN A 250 -15.39 -1.22 -20.40
N ASN A 251 -15.68 -0.63 -21.57
CA ASN A 251 -16.92 0.08 -21.86
C ASN A 251 -18.13 -0.87 -21.89
N LYS A 252 -17.95 -2.10 -21.36
CA LYS A 252 -19.03 -3.06 -21.26
C LYS A 252 -20.08 -2.54 -20.28
N LYS A 253 -21.33 -2.65 -20.70
CA LYS A 253 -22.51 -2.48 -19.88
C LYS A 253 -22.28 -3.06 -18.47
N THR A 254 -22.59 -2.32 -17.44
CA THR A 254 -22.57 -2.85 -16.07
C THR A 254 -23.44 -4.08 -16.02
N LEU A 255 -22.83 -5.24 -15.76
CA LEU A 255 -23.55 -6.50 -15.65
C LEU A 255 -24.44 -6.45 -14.40
N SER A 256 -25.67 -6.93 -14.53
CA SER A 256 -26.50 -7.23 -13.36
C SER A 256 -25.92 -8.43 -12.61
N LEU A 257 -26.22 -8.54 -11.30
CA LEU A 257 -25.75 -9.68 -10.51
C LEU A 257 -26.12 -11.03 -11.12
N LYS A 258 -27.27 -11.12 -11.78
CA LYS A 258 -27.76 -12.36 -12.44
C LYS A 258 -26.93 -12.77 -13.66
N GLU A 259 -26.21 -11.85 -14.28
CA GLU A 259 -25.33 -12.10 -15.43
C GLU A 259 -23.91 -12.49 -14.98
N ILE A 260 -23.59 -12.33 -13.69
CA ILE A 260 -22.28 -12.69 -13.13
C ILE A 260 -22.19 -14.19 -12.89
N ARG A 261 -21.05 -14.77 -13.24
CA ARG A 261 -20.67 -16.14 -12.89
C ARG A 261 -19.46 -16.11 -11.98
N VAL A 262 -19.53 -16.79 -10.83
CA VAL A 262 -18.45 -16.88 -9.85
C VAL A 262 -17.93 -18.31 -9.83
N GLY A 263 -16.65 -18.50 -10.10
CA GLY A 263 -15.95 -19.76 -9.95
C GLY A 263 -15.55 -20.00 -8.50
N ILE A 264 -15.81 -21.20 -8.01
CA ILE A 264 -15.40 -21.63 -6.66
C ILE A 264 -14.34 -22.72 -6.84
N PRO A 265 -13.04 -22.39 -6.67
CA PRO A 265 -11.98 -23.38 -6.81
C PRO A 265 -12.03 -24.37 -5.64
N ARG A 266 -12.16 -25.67 -5.94
CA ARG A 266 -12.16 -26.71 -4.91
C ARG A 266 -10.86 -26.74 -4.11
N GLU A 267 -9.74 -26.37 -4.72
CA GLU A 267 -8.42 -26.31 -4.11
C GLU A 267 -8.29 -25.23 -3.01
N TYR A 268 -9.22 -24.28 -2.94
CA TYR A 268 -9.22 -23.21 -1.93
C TYR A 268 -9.98 -23.58 -0.65
N PHE A 269 -10.67 -24.72 -0.65
CA PHE A 269 -11.48 -25.21 0.49
C PHE A 269 -10.98 -26.53 1.03
N THR A 270 -9.66 -26.75 1.00
CA THR A 270 -9.00 -27.91 1.60
C THR A 270 -9.05 -27.86 3.14
N GLY A 271 -8.76 -28.99 3.79
CA GLY A 271 -8.74 -29.08 5.24
C GLY A 271 -7.70 -28.21 5.97
N GLU A 272 -6.77 -27.59 5.22
CA GLU A 272 -5.72 -26.69 5.73
C GLU A 272 -6.21 -25.27 6.03
N VAL A 273 -7.38 -24.87 5.50
CA VAL A 273 -7.96 -23.54 5.75
C VAL A 273 -8.67 -23.53 7.10
N ASP A 274 -8.38 -22.50 7.93
CA ASP A 274 -9.08 -22.31 9.21
C ASP A 274 -10.61 -22.36 8.98
N LYS A 275 -11.28 -23.21 9.77
CA LYS A 275 -12.73 -23.45 9.62
C LYS A 275 -13.58 -22.20 9.76
N ARG A 276 -13.14 -21.22 10.59
CA ARG A 276 -13.83 -19.93 10.78
C ARG A 276 -13.73 -19.07 9.51
N VAL A 277 -12.55 -19.02 8.90
CA VAL A 277 -12.33 -18.31 7.64
C VAL A 277 -13.15 -18.94 6.52
N ALA A 278 -13.06 -20.27 6.35
CA ALA A 278 -13.84 -21.00 5.36
C ALA A 278 -15.35 -20.78 5.53
N SER A 279 -15.84 -20.77 6.78
CA SER A 279 -17.26 -20.51 7.09
C SER A 279 -17.71 -19.11 6.66
N LEU A 280 -16.89 -18.08 6.93
CA LEU A 280 -17.20 -16.70 6.52
C LEU A 280 -17.25 -16.55 5.00
N VAL A 281 -16.28 -17.15 4.28
CA VAL A 281 -16.29 -17.12 2.81
C VAL A 281 -17.52 -17.85 2.25
N LYS A 282 -17.87 -19.02 2.80
CA LYS A 282 -19.08 -19.75 2.42
C LYS A 282 -20.37 -18.96 2.68
N LYS A 283 -20.43 -18.16 3.76
CA LYS A 283 -21.58 -17.27 4.01
C LYS A 283 -21.72 -16.22 2.90
N VAL A 284 -20.61 -15.61 2.45
CA VAL A 284 -20.62 -14.66 1.35
C VAL A 284 -21.06 -15.31 0.04
N ILE A 285 -20.57 -16.53 -0.25
CA ILE A 285 -20.99 -17.32 -1.41
C ILE A 285 -22.52 -17.53 -1.37
N SER A 286 -23.04 -18.02 -0.25
CA SER A 286 -24.49 -18.25 -0.08
C SER A 286 -25.33 -16.97 -0.21
N GLN A 287 -24.77 -15.81 0.18
CA GLN A 287 -25.44 -14.54 0.01
C GLN A 287 -25.51 -14.13 -1.48
N LEU A 288 -24.43 -14.33 -2.23
CA LEU A 288 -24.40 -14.09 -3.67
C LEU A 288 -25.36 -15.03 -4.43
N GLU A 289 -25.49 -16.29 -4.00
CA GLU A 289 -26.49 -17.23 -4.56
C GLU A 289 -27.93 -16.73 -4.37
N LYS A 290 -28.24 -16.16 -3.20
CA LYS A 290 -29.55 -15.54 -2.93
C LYS A 290 -29.83 -14.37 -3.88
N GLU A 291 -28.80 -13.62 -4.24
CA GLU A 291 -28.85 -12.54 -5.23
C GLU A 291 -28.86 -13.05 -6.70
N LYS A 292 -29.00 -14.39 -6.87
CA LYS A 292 -29.07 -15.09 -8.20
C LYS A 292 -27.78 -14.98 -9.03
N VAL A 293 -26.63 -14.78 -8.39
CA VAL A 293 -25.32 -14.97 -9.02
C VAL A 293 -25.10 -16.45 -9.29
N LYS A 294 -24.64 -16.79 -10.48
CA LYS A 294 -24.39 -18.19 -10.86
C LYS A 294 -23.06 -18.67 -10.28
N MET A 295 -23.10 -19.60 -9.30
CA MET A 295 -21.92 -20.27 -8.78
C MET A 295 -21.54 -21.48 -9.64
N ILE A 296 -20.23 -21.62 -9.91
CA ILE A 296 -19.69 -22.71 -10.73
C ILE A 296 -18.48 -23.28 -9.98
N GLU A 297 -18.50 -24.58 -9.67
CA GLU A 297 -17.30 -25.25 -9.19
C GLU A 297 -16.26 -25.30 -10.30
N VAL A 298 -15.03 -24.92 -9.99
CA VAL A 298 -13.89 -24.91 -10.90
C VAL A 298 -12.68 -25.58 -10.26
N SER A 299 -11.71 -25.99 -11.09
CA SER A 299 -10.44 -26.52 -10.61
C SER A 299 -9.30 -25.62 -11.07
N LEU A 300 -8.38 -25.33 -10.16
CA LEU A 300 -7.11 -24.66 -10.38
C LEU A 300 -5.95 -25.60 -10.02
N PRO A 301 -5.67 -26.63 -10.84
CA PRO A 301 -4.79 -27.76 -10.47
C PRO A 301 -3.34 -27.36 -10.20
N HIS A 302 -2.92 -26.19 -10.68
CA HIS A 302 -1.56 -25.67 -10.48
C HIS A 302 -1.40 -24.88 -9.17
N THR A 303 -2.47 -24.68 -8.38
CA THR A 303 -2.41 -23.97 -7.08
C THR A 303 -1.35 -24.56 -6.15
N LYS A 304 -1.16 -25.88 -6.15
CA LYS A 304 -0.13 -26.57 -5.36
C LYS A 304 1.31 -26.13 -5.65
N TYR A 305 1.57 -25.54 -6.82
CA TYR A 305 2.90 -25.05 -7.21
C TYR A 305 3.08 -23.55 -6.93
N ALA A 306 2.03 -22.82 -6.59
CA ALA A 306 2.08 -21.36 -6.45
C ALA A 306 3.07 -20.91 -5.37
N LEU A 307 2.99 -21.53 -4.18
CA LEU A 307 3.88 -21.19 -3.06
C LEU A 307 5.34 -21.62 -3.32
N PRO A 308 5.64 -22.86 -3.76
CA PRO A 308 7.00 -23.23 -4.17
C PRO A 308 7.60 -22.33 -5.24
N ALA A 309 6.83 -21.99 -6.28
CA ALA A 309 7.28 -21.08 -7.34
C ALA A 309 7.60 -19.68 -6.79
N TYR A 310 6.76 -19.15 -5.90
CA TYR A 310 7.00 -17.87 -5.24
C TYR A 310 8.32 -17.88 -4.46
N TYR A 311 8.58 -18.92 -3.65
CA TYR A 311 9.81 -19.03 -2.85
C TYR A 311 11.09 -19.29 -3.67
N ILE A 312 10.96 -19.65 -4.94
CA ILE A 312 12.09 -19.70 -5.87
C ILE A 312 12.32 -18.33 -6.52
N ILE A 313 11.26 -17.72 -7.07
CA ILE A 313 11.34 -16.47 -7.83
C ILE A 313 11.67 -15.29 -6.93
N ALA A 314 10.90 -15.08 -5.85
CA ALA A 314 11.01 -13.90 -5.04
C ALA A 314 12.37 -13.75 -4.34
N PRO A 315 12.95 -14.78 -3.68
CA PRO A 315 14.29 -14.68 -3.10
C PRO A 315 15.40 -14.50 -4.16
N SER A 316 15.27 -15.14 -5.33
CA SER A 316 16.24 -14.97 -6.42
C SER A 316 16.26 -13.54 -6.95
N GLU A 317 15.10 -12.95 -7.17
CA GLU A 317 15.00 -11.55 -7.59
C GLU A 317 15.39 -10.57 -6.47
N ALA A 318 15.05 -10.87 -5.22
CA ALA A 318 15.48 -10.08 -4.07
C ALA A 318 17.01 -10.02 -3.97
N SER A 319 17.68 -11.16 -4.11
CA SER A 319 19.14 -11.23 -4.13
C SER A 319 19.74 -10.30 -5.20
N ALA A 320 19.21 -10.33 -6.42
CA ALA A 320 19.66 -9.46 -7.50
C ALA A 320 19.32 -7.99 -7.26
N ASN A 321 18.09 -7.69 -6.80
CA ASN A 321 17.62 -6.34 -6.58
C ASN A 321 18.33 -5.65 -5.40
N LEU A 322 18.58 -6.37 -4.31
CA LEU A 322 19.20 -5.81 -3.10
C LEU A 322 20.74 -5.72 -3.21
N ALA A 323 21.37 -6.36 -4.20
CA ALA A 323 22.82 -6.28 -4.44
C ALA A 323 23.33 -4.84 -4.65
N ARG A 324 22.46 -3.91 -5.04
CA ARG A 324 22.79 -2.48 -5.19
C ARG A 324 23.05 -1.76 -3.87
N TYR A 325 22.59 -2.30 -2.75
CA TYR A 325 22.78 -1.72 -1.41
C TYR A 325 24.09 -2.18 -0.80
N ASP A 326 25.15 -2.00 -1.55
CA ASP A 326 26.53 -2.43 -1.25
C ASP A 326 27.28 -1.46 -0.31
N GLY A 327 26.65 -0.38 0.13
CA GLY A 327 27.23 0.66 0.98
C GLY A 327 28.18 1.61 0.21
N ILE A 328 28.31 1.51 -1.11
CA ILE A 328 29.07 2.46 -1.95
C ILE A 328 28.15 3.61 -2.36
N ARG A 329 27.05 3.29 -3.06
CA ARG A 329 26.03 4.28 -3.47
C ARG A 329 24.93 4.42 -2.43
N TYR A 330 24.53 3.30 -1.85
CA TYR A 330 23.44 3.19 -0.88
C TYR A 330 23.87 2.29 0.27
N GLY A 331 23.44 2.62 1.48
CA GLY A 331 23.69 1.84 2.67
C GLY A 331 24.75 2.45 3.59
N CYS A 332 25.13 1.69 4.60
CA CYS A 332 26.13 2.13 5.57
C CYS A 332 27.54 1.77 5.06
N PRO A 333 28.45 2.76 4.94
CA PRO A 333 29.83 2.45 4.59
C PRO A 333 30.48 1.61 5.70
N ALA A 334 31.04 0.47 5.35
CA ALA A 334 31.88 -0.28 6.25
C ALA A 334 33.28 0.34 6.31
N LYS A 335 33.89 0.40 7.49
CA LYS A 335 35.31 0.74 7.59
C LYS A 335 36.12 -0.44 7.08
N ALA A 336 36.92 -0.22 6.05
CA ALA A 336 37.79 -1.23 5.45
C ALA A 336 39.08 -0.52 5.00
N GLU A 337 40.20 -1.21 5.15
CA GLU A 337 41.51 -0.66 4.76
C GLU A 337 41.80 -0.86 3.26
N THR A 338 41.22 -1.91 2.68
CA THR A 338 41.34 -2.22 1.25
C THR A 338 40.00 -2.39 0.58
N LEU A 339 39.97 -2.30 -0.75
CA LEU A 339 38.78 -2.56 -1.54
C LEU A 339 38.27 -4.00 -1.37
N SER A 340 39.18 -4.97 -1.26
CA SER A 340 38.84 -6.36 -1.00
C SER A 340 38.15 -6.54 0.36
N ASP A 341 38.67 -5.92 1.43
CA ASP A 341 38.07 -5.98 2.76
C ASP A 341 36.67 -5.33 2.76
N LEU A 342 36.54 -4.24 2.01
CA LEU A 342 35.26 -3.57 1.84
C LEU A 342 34.20 -4.49 1.22
N TYR A 343 34.56 -5.23 0.19
CA TYR A 343 33.67 -6.22 -0.45
C TYR A 343 33.38 -7.42 0.46
N PHE A 344 34.39 -7.90 1.18
CA PHE A 344 34.25 -9.05 2.09
C PHE A 344 33.32 -8.74 3.27
N VAL A 345 33.56 -7.63 3.96
CA VAL A 345 32.73 -7.22 5.10
C VAL A 345 31.28 -6.96 4.68
N ARG A 346 31.04 -6.41 3.49
CA ARG A 346 29.71 -6.12 2.95
C ARG A 346 28.93 -7.36 2.57
N ASN A 347 29.57 -8.31 1.92
CA ASN A 347 28.91 -9.58 1.57
C ASN A 347 28.44 -10.33 2.82
N LEU A 348 29.17 -10.25 3.93
CA LEU A 348 28.74 -10.79 5.22
C LEU A 348 27.49 -10.10 5.78
N PHE A 349 27.34 -8.78 5.59
CA PHE A 349 26.16 -8.03 6.04
C PHE A 349 24.93 -8.31 5.18
N ILE A 350 25.07 -8.45 3.86
CA ILE A 350 23.96 -8.74 2.96
C ILE A 350 23.49 -10.20 3.07
N VAL A 351 24.42 -11.15 3.13
CA VAL A 351 24.10 -12.58 3.20
C VAL A 351 23.56 -12.98 4.57
N GLY A 352 24.04 -12.36 5.66
CA GLY A 352 23.56 -12.64 7.02
C GLY A 352 22.11 -12.22 7.30
N TRP A 353 21.46 -11.46 6.39
CA TRP A 353 20.07 -11.03 6.53
C TRP A 353 19.10 -11.76 5.58
N ILE A 354 19.63 -12.53 4.61
CA ILE A 354 18.80 -13.24 3.60
C ILE A 354 18.68 -14.74 3.95
N LEU A 355 19.52 -15.28 4.85
CA LEU A 355 19.46 -16.64 5.37
C LEU A 355 18.88 -16.66 6.79
#